data_74eb836535093cd24091184a7a231e65
#
_entry.id   74eb836535093cd24091184a7a231e65
#
_cell.length_a   1.000
_cell.length_b   1.000
_cell.length_c   1.000
_cell.angle_alpha   90.00
_cell.angle_beta   90.00
_cell.angle_gamma   90.00
#
_symmetry.space_group_name_H-M   'P 1'
#
loop_
_entity.id
_entity.type
_entity.pdbx_description
1 polymer ?
#
loop_
_entity_poly.entity_id
_entity_poly.type
_entity_poly.pdbx_seq_one_letter_code
_entity_poly.pdbx_strand_id
1 'polypeptide(L)'
;MIEEIFQTYIIKVGRNKNENDRLITDASADDYWIHLSDFPSGHGIIVNQDEKKIPQKVLKRACCLVKQYSKYSSMKKMSFDITQIKHIEKTKNKGQVLVHHLIKNIII
;
A
#
# COMPACT_ATOMS: atom_id res chain seq x y z
N MET A 1 -11.14 0.07 8.40
CA MET A 1 -10.13 0.63 7.47
C MET A 1 -9.46 1.82 8.11
N ILE A 2 -8.13 1.83 8.08
CA ILE A 2 -7.35 2.94 8.62
C ILE A 2 -7.20 4.01 7.55
N GLU A 3 -7.35 5.26 7.94
CA GLU A 3 -7.21 6.38 7.01
C GLU A 3 -6.48 7.53 7.73
N GLU A 4 -5.46 8.08 7.08
CA GLU A 4 -4.68 9.18 7.64
C GLU A 4 -4.40 10.21 6.55
N ILE A 5 -4.42 11.48 6.91
CA ILE A 5 -3.98 12.56 6.02
C ILE A 5 -2.56 12.96 6.44
N PHE A 6 -1.62 12.88 5.51
CA PHE A 6 -0.22 13.22 5.74
C PHE A 6 0.27 14.12 4.62
N GLN A 7 0.67 15.35 4.94
CA GLN A 7 1.13 16.35 3.96
C GLN A 7 0.15 16.48 2.77
N THR A 8 -1.13 16.60 3.05
CA THR A 8 -2.23 16.70 2.07
C THR A 8 -2.55 15.41 1.31
N TYR A 9 -1.77 14.34 1.48
CA TYR A 9 -2.07 13.04 0.87
C TYR A 9 -2.94 12.20 1.80
N ILE A 10 -3.88 11.47 1.22
CA ILE A 10 -4.71 10.52 1.96
C ILE A 10 -4.06 9.15 1.83
N ILE A 11 -3.77 8.53 2.98
CA ILE A 11 -3.19 7.19 3.06
C ILE A 11 -4.23 6.28 3.69
N LYS A 12 -4.52 5.16 3.05
CA LYS A 12 -5.49 4.17 3.55
C LYS A 12 -4.81 2.83 3.74
N VAL A 13 -5.17 2.11 4.81
CA VAL A 13 -4.64 0.78 5.08
C VAL A 13 -5.80 -0.18 5.38
N GLY A 14 -5.85 -1.29 4.67
CA GLY A 14 -6.82 -2.34 4.92
C GLY A 14 -6.37 -3.24 6.08
N ARG A 15 -7.30 -3.66 6.91
CA ARG A 15 -7.04 -4.49 8.09
C ARG A 15 -7.36 -5.96 7.89
N ASN A 16 -8.05 -6.30 6.80
CA ASN A 16 -8.43 -7.67 6.49
C ASN A 16 -8.64 -7.82 4.99
N LYS A 17 -8.87 -9.05 4.54
CA LYS A 17 -8.99 -9.34 3.11
C LYS A 17 -10.15 -8.59 2.45
N ASN A 18 -11.24 -8.36 3.17
CA ASN A 18 -12.39 -7.64 2.60
C ASN A 18 -12.06 -6.17 2.39
N GLU A 19 -11.41 -5.54 3.37
CA GLU A 19 -10.97 -4.14 3.24
C GLU A 19 -9.90 -4.00 2.18
N ASN A 20 -8.95 -4.93 2.12
CA ASN A 20 -7.90 -4.93 1.09
C ASN A 20 -8.50 -5.01 -0.32
N ASP A 21 -9.46 -5.90 -0.52
CA ASP A 21 -10.14 -6.04 -1.80
C ASP A 21 -10.88 -4.76 -2.19
N ARG A 22 -11.56 -4.16 -1.23
CA ARG A 22 -12.30 -2.92 -1.44
C ARG A 22 -11.38 -1.76 -1.81
N LEU A 23 -10.23 -1.65 -1.13
CA LEU A 23 -9.23 -0.62 -1.43
C LEU A 23 -8.76 -0.70 -2.89
N ILE A 24 -8.47 -1.92 -3.37
CA ILE A 24 -8.04 -2.13 -4.75
C ILE A 24 -9.16 -1.79 -5.73
N THR A 25 -10.39 -2.23 -5.42
CA THR A 25 -11.54 -1.98 -6.28
C THR A 25 -11.83 -0.49 -6.44
N ASP A 26 -11.74 0.27 -5.35
CA ASP A 26 -12.09 1.69 -5.34
C ASP A 26 -10.94 2.61 -5.76
N ALA A 27 -9.71 2.10 -5.85
CA ALA A 27 -8.55 2.91 -6.17
C ALA A 27 -8.51 3.29 -7.65
N SER A 28 -7.89 4.43 -7.93
CA SER A 28 -7.63 4.89 -9.29
C SER A 28 -6.30 4.32 -9.79
N ALA A 29 -6.15 4.26 -11.12
CA ALA A 29 -4.97 3.65 -11.75
C ALA A 29 -3.64 4.23 -11.28
N ASP A 30 -3.58 5.52 -10.98
CA ASP A 30 -2.35 6.20 -10.58
C ASP A 30 -2.14 6.26 -9.06
N ASP A 31 -3.08 5.75 -8.27
CA ASP A 31 -2.88 5.62 -6.83
C ASP A 31 -1.73 4.65 -6.55
N TYR A 32 -0.98 4.92 -5.49
CA TYR A 32 0.14 4.05 -5.10
C TYR A 32 -0.34 2.95 -4.18
N TRP A 33 0.25 1.78 -4.34
CA TRP A 33 -0.03 0.57 -3.58
C TRP A 33 1.23 0.14 -2.83
N ILE A 34 1.08 -0.19 -1.55
CA ILE A 34 2.19 -0.57 -0.67
C ILE A 34 1.85 -1.89 0.04
N HIS A 35 2.82 -2.79 0.13
CA HIS A 35 2.67 -4.07 0.80
C HIS A 35 4.03 -4.56 1.31
N LEU A 36 4.04 -5.32 2.41
CA LEU A 36 5.26 -5.99 2.85
C LEU A 36 5.75 -6.93 1.75
N SER A 37 7.07 -6.96 1.51
CA SER A 37 7.61 -7.71 0.37
C SER A 37 7.39 -9.21 0.48
N ASP A 38 7.76 -9.83 1.59
CA ASP A 38 7.77 -11.28 1.71
C ASP A 38 6.81 -11.82 2.77
N PHE A 39 5.98 -10.96 3.33
CA PHE A 39 5.10 -11.32 4.44
C PHE A 39 3.71 -10.79 4.20
N PRO A 40 2.68 -11.50 4.74
CA PRO A 40 1.32 -10.97 4.64
C PRO A 40 1.15 -9.68 5.45
N SER A 41 0.41 -8.76 4.90
CA SER A 41 0.08 -7.49 5.55
C SER A 41 -1.21 -6.94 4.97
N GLY A 42 -1.71 -5.85 5.55
CA GLY A 42 -2.72 -5.04 4.90
C GLY A 42 -2.15 -4.38 3.65
N HIS A 43 -3.03 -4.00 2.73
CA HIS A 43 -2.64 -3.18 1.58
C HIS A 43 -2.68 -1.72 1.98
N GLY A 44 -1.65 -0.96 1.60
CA GLY A 44 -1.64 0.48 1.76
C GLY A 44 -1.94 1.15 0.43
N ILE A 45 -2.74 2.19 0.46
CA ILE A 45 -3.04 2.99 -0.73
C ILE A 45 -2.74 4.45 -0.43
N ILE A 46 -2.00 5.11 -1.33
CA ILE A 46 -1.84 6.56 -1.30
C ILE A 46 -2.65 7.12 -2.46
N VAL A 47 -3.65 7.94 -2.14
CA VAL A 47 -4.49 8.56 -3.16
C VAL A 47 -3.66 9.59 -3.93
N ASN A 48 -3.63 9.47 -5.25
CA ASN A 48 -2.81 10.31 -6.13
C ASN A 48 -3.68 11.02 -7.16
N GLN A 49 -4.48 11.98 -6.69
CA GLN A 49 -5.44 12.69 -7.54
C GLN A 49 -4.78 13.51 -8.65
N ASP A 50 -3.59 14.04 -8.37
CA ASP A 50 -2.88 14.90 -9.32
C ASP A 50 -1.97 14.12 -10.26
N GLU A 51 -1.96 12.81 -10.18
CA GLU A 51 -1.14 11.92 -11.03
C GLU A 51 0.34 12.28 -10.98
N LYS A 52 0.82 12.71 -9.80
CA LYS A 52 2.20 13.15 -9.61
C LYS A 52 3.05 12.05 -8.98
N LYS A 53 4.36 12.24 -9.06
CA LYS A 53 5.28 11.41 -8.30
C LYS A 53 5.11 11.71 -6.81
N ILE A 54 4.92 10.66 -6.01
CA ILE A 54 4.71 10.80 -4.57
C ILE A 54 6.04 11.10 -3.87
N PRO A 55 6.11 12.12 -2.99
CA PRO A 55 7.32 12.41 -2.24
C PRO A 55 7.77 11.22 -1.38
N GLN A 56 9.09 11.08 -1.22
CA GLN A 56 9.68 9.98 -0.44
C GLN A 56 9.15 9.93 0.99
N LYS A 57 8.93 11.09 1.62
CA LYS A 57 8.39 11.15 2.99
C LYS A 57 7.00 10.53 3.09
N VAL A 58 6.17 10.73 2.09
CA VAL A 58 4.82 10.18 2.05
C VAL A 58 4.87 8.66 1.83
N LEU A 59 5.75 8.19 0.94
CA LEU A 59 5.96 6.75 0.75
C LEU A 59 6.40 6.09 2.05
N LYS A 60 7.35 6.69 2.75
CA LYS A 60 7.83 6.16 4.05
C LYS A 60 6.74 6.14 5.09
N ARG A 61 5.92 7.19 5.16
CA ARG A 61 4.81 7.23 6.11
C ARG A 61 3.81 6.11 5.83
N ALA A 62 3.49 5.87 4.56
CA ALA A 62 2.59 4.79 4.17
C ALA A 62 3.17 3.42 4.57
N CYS A 63 4.48 3.20 4.35
CA CYS A 63 5.15 1.98 4.79
C CYS A 63 5.06 1.81 6.30
N CYS A 64 5.27 2.89 7.06
CA CYS A 64 5.17 2.85 8.52
C CYS A 64 3.77 2.47 8.98
N LEU A 65 2.73 2.98 8.33
CA LEU A 65 1.35 2.64 8.67
C LEU A 65 1.05 1.18 8.35
N VAL A 66 1.46 0.69 7.19
CA VAL A 66 1.27 -0.73 6.83
C VAL A 66 1.97 -1.63 7.86
N LYS A 67 3.19 -1.28 8.25
CA LYS A 67 3.94 -2.03 9.26
C LYS A 67 3.23 -1.99 10.61
N GLN A 68 2.80 -0.80 11.04
CA GLN A 68 2.15 -0.59 12.35
C GLN A 68 0.92 -1.48 12.52
N TYR A 69 0.13 -1.66 11.47
CA TYR A 69 -1.10 -2.44 11.52
C TYR A 69 -0.91 -3.88 11.03
N SER A 70 0.34 -4.33 10.88
CA SER A 70 0.68 -5.73 10.60
C SER A 70 1.09 -6.43 11.88
N LYS A 71 1.17 -7.76 11.84
CA LYS A 71 1.69 -8.52 12.98
C LYS A 71 3.21 -8.41 13.12
N TYR A 72 3.86 -7.65 12.25
CA TYR A 72 5.32 -7.45 12.26
C TYR A 72 5.71 -6.07 12.76
N SER A 73 4.82 -5.38 13.46
CA SER A 73 5.04 -3.99 13.91
C SER A 73 6.28 -3.81 14.79
N SER A 74 6.68 -4.85 15.51
CA SER A 74 7.86 -4.80 16.39
C SER A 74 9.18 -5.15 15.70
N MET A 75 9.14 -5.57 14.44
CA MET A 75 10.36 -5.89 13.70
C MET A 75 11.13 -4.64 13.34
N LYS A 76 12.48 -4.71 13.42
CA LYS A 76 13.33 -3.52 13.25
C LYS A 76 13.41 -3.07 11.78
N LYS A 77 13.56 -4.01 10.87
CA LYS A 77 13.71 -3.70 9.44
C LYS A 77 12.81 -4.61 8.62
N MET A 78 11.98 -3.99 7.81
CA MET A 78 11.09 -4.71 6.88
C MET A 78 11.19 -4.07 5.50
N SER A 79 11.05 -4.89 4.48
CA SER A 79 11.07 -4.46 3.09
C SER A 79 9.63 -4.30 2.59
N PHE A 80 9.39 -3.23 1.83
CA PHE A 80 8.07 -2.90 1.30
C PHE A 80 8.14 -2.75 -0.21
N ASP A 81 7.19 -3.40 -0.88
CA ASP A 81 7.00 -3.27 -2.33
C ASP A 81 6.05 -2.10 -2.60
N ILE A 82 6.41 -1.27 -3.54
CA ILE A 82 5.66 -0.07 -3.91
C ILE A 82 5.45 -0.07 -5.42
N THR A 83 4.21 0.09 -5.84
CA THR A 83 3.87 0.26 -7.24
C THR A 83 2.60 1.10 -7.34
N GLN A 84 2.02 1.17 -8.53
CA GLN A 84 0.73 1.83 -8.75
C GLN A 84 -0.33 0.80 -9.07
N ILE A 85 -1.58 1.17 -8.82
CA ILE A 85 -2.73 0.28 -9.04
C ILE A 85 -2.77 -0.27 -10.47
N LYS A 86 -2.36 0.53 -11.46
CA LYS A 86 -2.34 0.09 -12.88
C LYS A 86 -1.37 -1.06 -13.15
N HIS A 87 -0.46 -1.36 -12.21
CA HIS A 87 0.52 -2.46 -12.34
C HIS A 87 0.13 -3.69 -11.54
N ILE A 88 -1.04 -3.70 -10.94
CA ILE A 88 -1.52 -4.87 -10.19
C ILE A 88 -2.81 -5.39 -10.77
N GLU A 89 -3.06 -6.67 -10.53
CA GLU A 89 -4.25 -7.36 -11.02
C GLU A 89 -4.86 -8.16 -9.88
N LYS A 90 -6.17 -8.06 -9.71
CA LYS A 90 -6.89 -8.85 -8.71
C LYS A 90 -6.90 -10.32 -9.14
N THR A 91 -6.82 -11.21 -8.15
CA THR A 91 -6.97 -12.64 -8.38
C THR A 91 -8.38 -13.08 -7.99
N LYS A 92 -8.70 -14.36 -8.21
CA LYS A 92 -9.97 -14.93 -7.74
C LYS A 92 -10.05 -15.00 -6.22
N ASN A 93 -8.91 -14.88 -5.52
CA ASN A 93 -8.87 -14.88 -4.06
C ASN A 93 -8.95 -13.45 -3.56
N LYS A 94 -9.99 -13.15 -2.78
CA LYS A 94 -10.23 -11.81 -2.26
C LYS A 94 -9.03 -11.30 -1.45
N GLY A 95 -8.58 -10.09 -1.75
CA GLY A 95 -7.45 -9.46 -1.07
C GLY A 95 -6.08 -9.87 -1.60
N GLN A 96 -6.01 -10.80 -2.56
CA GLN A 96 -4.74 -11.17 -3.20
C GLN A 96 -4.63 -10.51 -4.56
N VAL A 97 -3.41 -10.08 -4.90
CA VAL A 97 -3.13 -9.44 -6.19
C VAL A 97 -1.88 -10.02 -6.82
N LEU A 98 -1.80 -9.91 -8.15
CA LEU A 98 -0.59 -10.14 -8.92
C LEU A 98 0.06 -8.80 -9.20
N VAL A 99 1.36 -8.69 -8.97
CA VAL A 99 2.12 -7.47 -9.25
C VAL A 99 2.91 -7.68 -10.52
N HIS A 100 2.57 -6.92 -11.57
CA HIS A 100 3.22 -7.06 -12.87
C HIS A 100 4.48 -6.20 -12.99
N HIS A 101 4.59 -5.13 -12.20
CA HIS A 101 5.72 -4.24 -12.23
C HIS A 101 5.87 -3.53 -10.90
N LEU A 102 7.06 -3.62 -10.29
CA LEU A 102 7.39 -2.87 -9.08
C LEU A 102 8.08 -1.56 -9.47
N ILE A 103 7.66 -0.47 -8.85
CA ILE A 103 8.30 0.82 -9.06
C ILE A 103 9.45 1.00 -8.09
N LYS A 104 9.29 0.55 -6.84
CA LYS A 104 10.26 0.82 -5.79
C LYS A 104 10.16 -0.23 -4.68
N ASN A 105 11.27 -0.41 -3.98
CA ASN A 105 11.32 -1.20 -2.74
C ASN A 105 11.97 -0.33 -1.68
N ILE A 106 11.35 -0.25 -0.51
CA ILE A 106 11.86 0.55 0.62
C ILE A 106 12.02 -0.34 1.82
N ILE A 107 13.12 -0.15 2.55
CA ILE A 107 13.37 -0.85 3.81
C ILE A 107 13.21 0.15 4.96
N ILE A 108 12.38 -0.22 5.92
CA ILE A 108 12.12 0.60 7.11
C ILE A 108 12.26 -0.24 8.38
#